data_84bdca1a3bc8715b00f47b0107395b9e
#
_entry.id   84bdca1a3bc8715b00f47b0107395b9e
#
_cell.length_a   1.000
_cell.length_b   1.000
_cell.length_c   1.000
_cell.angle_alpha   90.00
_cell.angle_beta   90.00
_cell.angle_gamma   90.00
#
_symmetry.space_group_name_H-M   'P 1'
#
loop_
_entity.id
_entity.type
_entity.pdbx_description
1 polymer ?
#
loop_
_entity_poly.entity_id
_entity_poly.type
_entity_poly.pdbx_seq_one_letter_code
_entity_poly.pdbx_strand_id
1 'polypeptide(L)'
;MSGNMNRLVAAGALTAFFVVLLVIVLTSADGGGKSSTTTVTTRTTTRTTTRPATTPRALSNPRIRLTAVGAYDPEGDRHENDDLAPLAVDGDSTTFWKTEHYHSFGKTGVGLVLDARRTRPIARVVVSTDTAGSSAEIEVGRNPNGPFHLVTQAEPLTGTTIFKLAKTPIGRYVVVWVTALPGGAGEAHVTEVKAFGPAR
;
A
#
# COMPACT_ATOMS: atom_id res chain seq x y z
N MET A 1 -41.12 -21.71 34.30
CA MET A 1 -41.68 -21.06 33.13
C MET A 1 -40.52 -20.72 32.24
N SER A 2 -40.07 -21.62 31.35
CA SER A 2 -40.51 -21.81 29.97
C SER A 2 -40.36 -20.54 29.16
N GLY A 3 -39.49 -20.44 28.26
CA GLY A 3 -38.92 -20.98 27.03
C GLY A 3 -38.54 -19.76 26.24
N ASN A 4 -37.71 -19.70 25.31
CA ASN A 4 -37.62 -20.37 24.04
C ASN A 4 -36.24 -20.16 23.43
N MET A 5 -35.64 -21.25 23.05
CA MET A 5 -34.53 -21.34 22.09
C MET A 5 -35.10 -21.07 20.69
N ASN A 6 -34.50 -20.11 19.96
CA ASN A 6 -34.63 -20.08 18.50
C ASN A 6 -33.25 -20.17 17.88
N ARG A 7 -32.97 -21.40 17.45
CA ARG A 7 -31.88 -21.72 16.49
C ARG A 7 -32.36 -21.27 15.11
N LEU A 8 -31.63 -20.40 14.45
CA LEU A 8 -31.67 -20.26 12.99
C LEU A 8 -30.36 -20.74 12.39
N VAL A 9 -30.49 -21.90 11.77
CA VAL A 9 -29.50 -22.46 10.85
C VAL A 9 -29.73 -21.78 9.51
N ALA A 10 -28.75 -21.07 8.97
CA ALA A 10 -28.76 -20.64 7.58
C ALA A 10 -27.62 -21.33 6.85
N ALA A 11 -28.04 -22.18 5.92
CA ALA A 11 -27.23 -23.04 5.09
C ALA A 11 -26.36 -22.24 4.10
N GLY A 12 -25.19 -22.79 3.82
CA GLY A 12 -24.24 -22.26 2.87
C GLY A 12 -24.71 -22.34 1.42
N ALA A 13 -24.19 -21.46 0.59
CA ALA A 13 -24.18 -21.59 -0.85
C ALA A 13 -22.71 -21.53 -1.32
N LEU A 14 -22.22 -22.71 -1.69
CA LEU A 14 -20.94 -22.92 -2.34
C LEU A 14 -21.13 -22.58 -3.83
N THR A 15 -20.58 -21.47 -4.31
CA THR A 15 -20.52 -21.18 -5.74
C THR A 15 -19.16 -21.59 -6.27
N ALA A 16 -19.16 -22.75 -6.98
CA ALA A 16 -18.02 -23.23 -7.74
C ALA A 16 -17.87 -22.38 -9.02
N PHE A 17 -16.72 -21.74 -9.20
CA PHE A 17 -16.34 -21.09 -10.45
C PHE A 17 -15.72 -22.14 -11.39
N PHE A 18 -16.41 -22.46 -12.47
CA PHE A 18 -15.89 -23.24 -13.59
C PHE A 18 -15.04 -22.34 -14.50
N VAL A 19 -13.75 -22.62 -14.58
CA VAL A 19 -12.87 -22.03 -15.59
C VAL A 19 -12.95 -22.90 -16.84
N VAL A 20 -13.54 -22.40 -17.90
CA VAL A 20 -13.53 -23.02 -19.23
C VAL A 20 -12.27 -22.57 -19.97
N LEU A 21 -11.35 -23.49 -20.18
CA LEU A 21 -10.15 -23.30 -20.98
C LEU A 21 -10.49 -23.62 -22.44
N LEU A 22 -10.60 -22.58 -23.29
CA LEU A 22 -10.80 -22.73 -24.72
C LEU A 22 -9.45 -22.91 -25.42
N VAL A 23 -9.14 -24.13 -25.85
CA VAL A 23 -7.96 -24.43 -26.69
C VAL A 23 -8.39 -24.31 -28.16
N ILE A 24 -7.85 -23.34 -28.89
CA ILE A 24 -8.01 -23.23 -30.34
C ILE A 24 -6.81 -23.92 -31.00
N VAL A 25 -7.07 -25.07 -31.64
CA VAL A 25 -6.11 -25.77 -32.50
C VAL A 25 -6.28 -25.24 -33.92
N LEU A 26 -5.26 -24.56 -34.44
CA LEU A 26 -5.17 -24.18 -35.86
C LEU A 26 -4.44 -25.30 -36.61
N THR A 27 -5.18 -26.06 -37.40
CA THR A 27 -4.60 -27.02 -38.35
C THR A 27 -4.33 -26.29 -39.68
N SER A 28 -3.05 -26.24 -40.05
CA SER A 28 -2.64 -25.81 -41.41
C SER A 28 -2.80 -26.96 -42.39
N ALA A 29 -3.58 -26.77 -43.44
CA ALA A 29 -3.63 -27.67 -44.55
C ALA A 29 -2.75 -27.16 -45.69
N ASP A 30 -1.83 -28.00 -46.10
CA ASP A 30 -0.93 -27.82 -47.25
C ASP A 30 -1.68 -28.16 -48.55
N GLY A 31 -1.42 -27.40 -49.58
CA GLY A 31 -2.00 -27.65 -50.92
C GLY A 31 -1.32 -26.85 -52.01
N GLY A 32 -0.42 -27.48 -52.71
CA GLY A 32 0.38 -26.89 -53.77
C GLY A 32 -0.37 -26.48 -55.02
N GLY A 33 0.20 -25.53 -55.78
CA GLY A 33 -0.25 -25.12 -57.09
C GLY A 33 0.70 -24.09 -57.72
N LYS A 34 1.57 -24.54 -58.62
CA LYS A 34 2.44 -23.68 -59.47
C LYS A 34 1.60 -22.93 -60.48
N SER A 35 1.76 -21.62 -60.62
CA SER A 35 1.57 -20.89 -61.85
C SER A 35 2.39 -19.61 -61.87
N SER A 36 3.34 -19.59 -62.78
CA SER A 36 4.20 -18.42 -63.05
C SER A 36 3.44 -17.40 -63.92
N THR A 37 3.22 -16.22 -63.42
CA THR A 37 2.82 -15.07 -64.25
C THR A 37 3.73 -13.90 -63.87
N THR A 38 4.59 -13.54 -64.80
CA THR A 38 5.49 -12.38 -64.65
C THR A 38 4.67 -11.12 -64.87
N THR A 39 4.38 -10.39 -63.83
CA THR A 39 3.80 -9.04 -63.90
C THR A 39 4.84 -8.02 -63.48
N VAL A 40 5.27 -7.17 -64.37
CA VAL A 40 6.12 -6.03 -64.12
C VAL A 40 5.32 -5.02 -63.30
N THR A 41 5.61 -4.89 -62.04
CA THR A 41 5.00 -3.88 -61.18
C THR A 41 5.97 -2.74 -60.94
N THR A 42 5.63 -1.58 -61.49
CA THR A 42 6.28 -0.29 -61.24
C THR A 42 6.19 0.02 -59.72
N ARG A 43 7.34 0.05 -59.08
CA ARG A 43 7.42 0.41 -57.63
C ARG A 43 7.27 1.91 -57.45
N THR A 44 6.08 2.36 -57.10
CA THR A 44 5.89 3.69 -56.51
C THR A 44 6.30 3.61 -55.03
N THR A 45 7.48 4.14 -54.69
CA THR A 45 7.96 4.19 -53.31
C THR A 45 7.25 5.31 -52.58
N THR A 46 6.11 5.02 -51.96
CA THR A 46 5.48 5.92 -51.01
C THR A 46 6.24 5.80 -49.69
N ARG A 47 7.04 6.81 -49.40
CA ARG A 47 7.78 6.92 -48.11
C ARG A 47 6.78 7.25 -47.02
N THR A 48 6.19 6.23 -46.39
CA THR A 48 5.39 6.41 -45.17
C THR A 48 6.33 6.78 -44.04
N THR A 49 6.36 8.06 -43.67
CA THR A 49 7.02 8.52 -42.46
C THR A 49 6.21 8.05 -41.27
N THR A 50 6.54 6.89 -40.72
CA THR A 50 5.93 6.40 -39.48
C THR A 50 6.46 7.27 -38.33
N ARG A 51 5.65 8.20 -37.88
CA ARG A 51 5.90 8.92 -36.61
C ARG A 51 5.99 7.89 -35.50
N PRO A 52 7.06 7.86 -34.67
CA PRO A 52 7.12 6.95 -33.56
C PRO A 52 5.90 7.14 -32.65
N ALA A 53 5.15 6.09 -32.44
CA ALA A 53 4.05 6.08 -31.47
C ALA A 53 4.67 6.32 -30.10
N THR A 54 4.41 7.47 -29.50
CA THR A 54 4.80 7.75 -28.11
C THR A 54 3.98 6.82 -27.24
N THR A 55 4.60 5.76 -26.71
CA THR A 55 3.99 4.87 -25.73
C THR A 55 3.55 5.74 -24.55
N PRO A 56 2.28 5.69 -24.11
CA PRO A 56 1.82 6.43 -22.96
C PRO A 56 2.69 6.06 -21.76
N ARG A 57 3.42 7.03 -21.20
CA ARG A 57 4.18 6.83 -19.97
C ARG A 57 3.19 6.50 -18.86
N ALA A 58 3.29 5.31 -18.30
CA ALA A 58 2.47 4.93 -17.16
C ALA A 58 2.67 5.96 -16.02
N LEU A 59 1.56 6.52 -15.53
CA LEU A 59 1.59 7.43 -14.40
C LEU A 59 2.09 6.67 -13.16
N SER A 60 3.17 7.12 -12.58
CA SER A 60 3.73 6.53 -11.36
C SER A 60 3.70 7.53 -10.21
N ASN A 61 3.41 7.03 -9.03
CA ASN A 61 3.51 7.82 -7.80
C ASN A 61 4.98 7.97 -7.41
N PRO A 62 5.56 9.18 -7.43
CA PRO A 62 6.96 9.37 -7.05
C PRO A 62 7.17 9.04 -5.58
N ARG A 63 8.21 8.25 -5.27
CA ARG A 63 8.58 7.92 -3.89
C ARG A 63 9.06 9.17 -3.16
N ILE A 64 8.59 9.34 -1.93
CA ILE A 64 9.03 10.36 -0.98
C ILE A 64 10.07 9.72 -0.07
N ARG A 65 11.27 10.31 0.01
CA ARG A 65 12.26 9.88 0.99
C ARG A 65 11.83 10.34 2.37
N LEU A 66 11.72 9.40 3.29
CA LEU A 66 11.44 9.62 4.71
C LEU A 66 12.73 9.55 5.53
N THR A 67 12.74 10.22 6.67
CA THR A 67 13.74 10.11 7.72
C THR A 67 12.98 10.01 9.04
N ALA A 68 13.36 9.13 9.94
CA ALA A 68 12.75 9.04 11.24
C ALA A 68 13.07 10.29 12.08
N VAL A 69 12.09 10.73 12.85
CA VAL A 69 12.22 11.84 13.82
C VAL A 69 12.27 11.27 15.24
N GLY A 70 11.41 10.30 15.53
CA GLY A 70 11.21 9.69 16.84
C GLY A 70 9.77 9.25 16.99
N ALA A 71 9.33 9.09 18.21
CA ALA A 71 7.97 8.71 18.51
C ALA A 71 7.09 9.90 18.94
N TYR A 72 5.79 9.67 19.04
CA TYR A 72 4.80 10.61 19.52
C TYR A 72 3.84 9.90 20.45
N ASP A 73 4.01 10.15 21.75
CA ASP A 73 3.18 9.62 22.82
C ASP A 73 2.65 10.75 23.70
N PRO A 74 1.56 11.42 23.29
CA PRO A 74 1.02 12.56 24.03
C PRO A 74 0.34 12.18 25.34
N GLU A 75 -0.03 10.91 25.54
CA GLU A 75 -0.73 10.40 26.71
C GLU A 75 0.19 9.67 27.70
N GLY A 76 1.50 9.59 27.42
CA GLY A 76 2.49 8.95 28.25
C GLY A 76 3.68 9.85 28.56
N ASP A 77 4.87 9.27 28.56
CA ASP A 77 6.12 9.99 28.86
C ASP A 77 6.74 10.68 27.65
N ARG A 78 6.09 10.58 26.48
CA ARG A 78 6.49 11.11 25.16
C ARG A 78 7.59 10.30 24.46
N HIS A 79 7.86 9.11 24.91
CA HIS A 79 8.81 8.17 24.31
C HIS A 79 8.13 6.86 23.92
N GLU A 80 8.57 6.24 22.84
CA GLU A 80 8.12 4.95 22.34
C GLU A 80 9.27 4.29 21.57
N ASN A 81 10.35 3.93 22.28
CA ASN A 81 11.57 3.38 21.66
C ASN A 81 12.11 4.26 20.51
N ASP A 82 12.32 5.54 20.77
CA ASP A 82 12.75 6.56 19.78
C ASP A 82 14.03 6.17 19.05
N ASP A 83 14.95 5.49 19.72
CA ASP A 83 16.23 5.00 19.19
C ASP A 83 16.05 3.96 18.09
N LEU A 84 14.93 3.23 18.09
CA LEU A 84 14.57 2.26 17.05
C LEU A 84 13.84 2.91 15.84
N ALA A 85 13.39 4.15 15.93
CA ALA A 85 12.64 4.81 14.88
C ALA A 85 13.33 4.79 13.49
N PRO A 86 14.67 4.92 13.36
CA PRO A 86 15.36 4.82 12.09
C PRO A 86 15.18 3.47 11.38
N LEU A 87 14.97 2.38 12.11
CA LEU A 87 14.82 1.03 11.58
C LEU A 87 13.54 0.86 10.76
N ALA A 88 12.54 1.71 10.95
CA ALA A 88 11.31 1.68 10.14
C ALA A 88 11.46 2.34 8.75
N VAL A 89 12.63 2.86 8.38
CA VAL A 89 12.87 3.53 7.09
C VAL A 89 14.27 3.23 6.51
N ASP A 90 14.96 2.22 7.02
CA ASP A 90 16.33 1.85 6.63
C ASP A 90 16.36 0.98 5.36
N GLY A 91 15.23 0.40 4.98
CA GLY A 91 15.08 -0.47 3.82
C GLY A 91 15.35 -1.95 4.11
N ASP A 92 15.59 -2.32 5.38
CA ASP A 92 15.77 -3.68 5.83
C ASP A 92 14.47 -4.19 6.49
N SER A 93 13.83 -5.18 5.91
CA SER A 93 12.58 -5.75 6.43
C SER A 93 12.77 -6.66 7.66
N THR A 94 14.01 -6.91 8.08
CA THR A 94 14.35 -7.72 9.26
C THR A 94 14.55 -6.87 10.52
N THR A 95 14.65 -5.56 10.37
CA THR A 95 14.70 -4.58 11.44
C THR A 95 13.36 -3.90 11.63
N PHE A 96 13.07 -3.35 12.80
CA PHE A 96 11.80 -2.69 13.07
C PHE A 96 11.90 -1.65 14.18
N TRP A 97 11.07 -0.62 14.08
CA TRP A 97 10.61 0.15 15.22
C TRP A 97 9.46 -0.59 15.87
N LYS A 98 9.35 -0.49 17.19
CA LYS A 98 8.24 -1.04 17.97
C LYS A 98 7.72 -0.05 19.01
N THR A 99 6.45 -0.21 19.39
CA THR A 99 5.91 0.47 20.57
C THR A 99 6.58 -0.07 21.85
N GLU A 100 6.38 0.61 22.95
CA GLU A 100 6.62 -0.01 24.25
C GLU A 100 5.74 -1.24 24.45
N HIS A 101 6.10 -2.05 25.44
CA HIS A 101 5.32 -3.24 25.79
C HIS A 101 4.21 -2.86 26.78
N TYR A 102 2.96 -3.07 26.35
CA TYR A 102 1.77 -2.75 27.12
C TYR A 102 1.12 -4.01 27.70
N HIS A 103 0.87 -4.04 29.02
CA HIS A 103 0.02 -5.06 29.62
C HIS A 103 -1.47 -4.88 29.24
N SER A 104 -1.87 -3.64 28.98
CA SER A 104 -3.17 -3.24 28.47
C SER A 104 -3.01 -1.90 27.78
N PHE A 105 -3.41 -1.83 26.51
CA PHE A 105 -3.32 -0.62 25.71
C PHE A 105 -4.56 0.25 25.94
N GLY A 106 -4.44 1.22 26.85
CA GLY A 106 -5.52 2.13 27.23
C GLY A 106 -5.41 3.54 26.66
N LYS A 107 -4.40 3.80 25.80
CA LYS A 107 -4.20 5.09 25.12
C LYS A 107 -5.07 5.20 23.88
N THR A 108 -5.31 6.43 23.40
CA THR A 108 -5.92 6.65 22.06
C THR A 108 -4.99 6.21 20.95
N GLY A 109 -3.69 6.21 21.20
CA GLY A 109 -2.67 5.70 20.30
C GLY A 109 -1.27 6.13 20.70
N VAL A 110 -0.30 5.62 19.96
CA VAL A 110 1.11 6.04 19.97
C VAL A 110 1.63 6.07 18.52
N GLY A 111 2.57 6.93 18.22
CA GLY A 111 2.95 7.17 16.83
C GLY A 111 4.43 7.16 16.54
N LEU A 112 4.79 6.72 15.35
CA LEU A 112 6.10 6.89 14.74
C LEU A 112 6.09 8.11 13.82
N VAL A 113 6.90 9.13 14.11
CA VAL A 113 6.98 10.38 13.35
C VAL A 113 8.09 10.31 12.30
N LEU A 114 7.73 10.59 11.05
CA LEU A 114 8.61 10.52 9.89
C LEU A 114 8.63 11.86 9.15
N ASP A 115 9.82 12.36 8.79
CA ASP A 115 10.02 13.61 8.06
C ASP A 115 10.16 13.37 6.55
N ALA A 116 9.24 13.91 5.74
CA ALA A 116 9.32 13.95 4.29
C ALA A 116 10.27 15.04 3.75
N ARG A 117 11.11 15.62 4.63
CA ARG A 117 12.16 16.64 4.38
C ARG A 117 11.66 18.00 3.92
N ARG A 118 10.46 18.10 3.41
CA ARG A 118 9.80 19.36 3.01
C ARG A 118 8.30 19.17 2.97
N THR A 119 7.56 20.24 3.11
CA THR A 119 6.11 20.26 2.90
C THR A 119 5.79 19.92 1.46
N ARG A 120 4.93 18.91 1.26
CA ARG A 120 4.54 18.38 -0.06
C ARG A 120 3.22 17.63 0.00
N PRO A 121 2.55 17.40 -1.15
CA PRO A 121 1.40 16.51 -1.21
C PRO A 121 1.83 15.06 -1.01
N ILE A 122 1.07 14.32 -0.18
CA ILE A 122 1.27 12.91 0.14
C ILE A 122 0.00 12.18 -0.27
N ALA A 123 0.11 11.21 -1.19
CA ALA A 123 -1.05 10.52 -1.74
C ALA A 123 -1.21 9.09 -1.21
N ARG A 124 -0.12 8.48 -0.75
CA ARG A 124 -0.11 7.10 -0.27
C ARG A 124 1.01 6.88 0.74
N VAL A 125 0.70 6.11 1.78
CA VAL A 125 1.68 5.56 2.72
C VAL A 125 1.55 4.04 2.71
N VAL A 126 2.66 3.34 2.75
CA VAL A 126 2.73 1.88 2.85
C VAL A 126 3.45 1.56 4.14
N VAL A 127 2.83 0.77 4.99
CA VAL A 127 3.38 0.33 6.27
C VAL A 127 3.55 -1.17 6.23
N SER A 128 4.73 -1.66 6.55
CA SER A 128 5.01 -3.09 6.69
C SER A 128 5.22 -3.46 8.15
N THR A 129 4.78 -4.64 8.54
CA THR A 129 4.90 -5.21 9.88
C THR A 129 5.21 -6.70 9.79
N ASP A 130 5.92 -7.23 10.76
CA ASP A 130 6.12 -8.67 11.00
C ASP A 130 5.16 -9.22 12.07
N THR A 131 4.44 -8.32 12.79
CA THR A 131 3.45 -8.67 13.81
C THR A 131 2.04 -8.28 13.35
N ALA A 132 1.23 -9.26 12.94
CA ALA A 132 -0.16 -9.02 12.57
C ALA A 132 -1.04 -8.80 13.80
N GLY A 133 -2.13 -8.02 13.64
CA GLY A 133 -3.17 -7.85 14.65
C GLY A 133 -3.17 -6.49 15.36
N SER A 134 -2.17 -5.63 15.15
CA SER A 134 -2.26 -4.22 15.49
C SER A 134 -3.08 -3.46 14.46
N SER A 135 -3.58 -2.28 14.83
CA SER A 135 -4.23 -1.36 13.89
C SER A 135 -3.52 -0.01 13.92
N ALA A 136 -3.46 0.64 12.76
CA ALA A 136 -2.90 1.97 12.65
C ALA A 136 -3.70 2.85 11.69
N GLU A 137 -3.52 4.14 11.83
CA GLU A 137 -4.00 5.17 10.91
C GLU A 137 -2.85 6.11 10.54
N ILE A 138 -3.05 6.94 9.53
CA ILE A 138 -2.04 7.90 9.10
C ILE A 138 -2.51 9.31 9.47
N GLU A 139 -1.61 10.04 10.11
CA GLU A 139 -1.77 11.46 10.34
C GLU A 139 -0.69 12.25 9.61
N VAL A 140 -0.97 13.52 9.31
CA VAL A 140 -0.05 14.42 8.60
C VAL A 140 0.00 15.78 9.30
N GLY A 141 1.21 16.30 9.48
CA GLY A 141 1.46 17.59 10.10
C GLY A 141 2.52 18.42 9.41
N ARG A 142 2.72 19.64 9.89
CA ARG A 142 3.75 20.57 9.43
C ARG A 142 4.92 20.71 10.39
N ASN A 143 4.70 20.37 11.65
CA ASN A 143 5.70 20.44 12.74
C ASN A 143 5.97 19.03 13.28
N PRO A 144 7.18 18.72 13.76
CA PRO A 144 7.53 17.40 14.28
C PRO A 144 6.77 17.01 15.56
N ASN A 145 6.30 18.01 16.32
CA ASN A 145 5.57 17.81 17.57
C ASN A 145 4.06 18.08 17.42
N GLY A 146 3.55 18.09 16.18
CA GLY A 146 2.16 18.36 15.86
C GLY A 146 1.80 19.85 15.80
N PRO A 147 0.52 20.21 15.69
CA PRO A 147 -0.58 19.23 15.62
C PRO A 147 -0.52 18.40 14.35
N PHE A 148 -0.91 17.13 14.50
CA PHE A 148 -1.13 16.21 13.39
C PHE A 148 -2.63 16.11 13.09
N HIS A 149 -2.96 15.82 11.84
CA HIS A 149 -4.35 15.70 11.38
C HIS A 149 -4.54 14.32 10.78
N LEU A 150 -5.56 13.63 11.25
CA LEU A 150 -5.99 12.34 10.73
C LEU A 150 -6.37 12.46 9.24
N VAL A 151 -5.81 11.58 8.41
CA VAL A 151 -6.01 11.57 6.96
C VAL A 151 -6.45 10.22 6.40
N THR A 152 -6.54 9.20 7.25
CA THR A 152 -7.11 7.88 6.92
C THR A 152 -7.99 7.40 8.08
N GLN A 153 -8.70 6.30 7.87
CA GLN A 153 -9.25 5.52 8.97
C GLN A 153 -8.20 4.52 9.46
N ALA A 154 -8.43 3.97 10.66
CA ALA A 154 -7.61 2.90 11.20
C ALA A 154 -7.82 1.61 10.38
N GLU A 155 -6.71 0.98 10.00
CA GLU A 155 -6.68 -0.27 9.23
C GLU A 155 -5.85 -1.31 10.00
N PRO A 156 -6.25 -2.59 9.97
CA PRO A 156 -5.43 -3.66 10.50
C PRO A 156 -4.09 -3.78 9.75
N LEU A 157 -3.01 -3.88 10.50
CA LEU A 157 -1.69 -4.15 9.93
C LEU A 157 -1.50 -5.66 9.72
N THR A 158 -1.34 -6.07 8.46
CA THR A 158 -1.23 -7.49 8.07
C THR A 158 -0.11 -7.69 7.05
N GLY A 159 1.16 -7.73 7.52
CA GLY A 159 2.32 -7.79 6.64
C GLY A 159 2.57 -6.47 5.93
N THR A 160 1.88 -6.15 4.85
CA THR A 160 2.00 -4.85 4.16
C THR A 160 0.63 -4.24 3.95
N THR A 161 0.39 -3.09 4.57
CA THR A 161 -0.86 -2.33 4.50
C THR A 161 -0.66 -1.05 3.69
N ILE A 162 -1.57 -0.76 2.77
CA ILE A 162 -1.52 0.39 1.87
C ILE A 162 -2.59 1.41 2.26
N PHE A 163 -2.18 2.53 2.83
CA PHE A 163 -3.04 3.66 3.13
C PHE A 163 -3.10 4.61 1.92
N LYS A 164 -4.26 4.70 1.27
CA LYS A 164 -4.53 5.69 0.22
C LYS A 164 -5.11 6.94 0.88
N LEU A 165 -4.40 8.06 0.81
CA LEU A 165 -4.81 9.28 1.48
C LEU A 165 -5.83 10.03 0.63
N ALA A 166 -7.04 10.22 1.18
CA ALA A 166 -8.07 11.03 0.55
C ALA A 166 -7.60 12.50 0.46
N LYS A 167 -7.99 13.21 -0.62
CA LYS A 167 -7.69 14.63 -0.82
C LYS A 167 -6.19 15.00 -0.85
N THR A 168 -5.28 14.02 -0.90
CA THR A 168 -3.83 14.24 -1.01
C THR A 168 -3.34 15.35 -0.05
N PRO A 169 -3.30 15.10 1.26
CA PRO A 169 -2.94 16.11 2.26
C PRO A 169 -1.56 16.70 1.99
N ILE A 170 -1.37 17.95 2.35
CA ILE A 170 -0.11 18.68 2.22
C ILE A 170 0.53 18.82 3.60
N GLY A 171 1.66 18.13 3.81
CA GLY A 171 2.41 18.18 5.06
C GLY A 171 3.87 17.82 4.87
N ARG A 172 4.63 17.94 5.94
CA ARG A 172 6.04 17.55 6.02
C ARG A 172 6.21 16.28 6.84
N TYR A 173 5.45 16.15 7.92
CA TYR A 173 5.56 15.02 8.84
C TYR A 173 4.41 14.06 8.62
N VAL A 174 4.75 12.78 8.55
CA VAL A 174 3.82 11.64 8.47
C VAL A 174 3.93 10.89 9.77
N VAL A 175 2.80 10.60 10.39
CA VAL A 175 2.74 9.76 11.60
C VAL A 175 2.04 8.45 11.23
N VAL A 176 2.67 7.34 11.57
CA VAL A 176 2.01 6.04 11.66
C VAL A 176 1.49 5.96 13.10
N TRP A 177 0.18 6.16 13.27
CA TRP A 177 -0.48 6.22 14.55
C TRP A 177 -1.10 4.87 14.90
N VAL A 178 -0.49 4.14 15.82
CA VAL A 178 -0.97 2.83 16.27
C VAL A 178 -2.10 3.02 17.27
N THR A 179 -3.29 2.53 16.92
CA THR A 179 -4.53 2.71 17.70
C THR A 179 -4.95 1.46 18.46
N ALA A 180 -4.39 0.29 18.11
CA ALA A 180 -4.65 -0.96 18.80
C ALA A 180 -3.47 -1.91 18.68
N LEU A 181 -3.27 -2.74 19.72
CA LEU A 181 -2.30 -3.82 19.75
C LEU A 181 -2.97 -5.18 19.58
N PRO A 182 -2.23 -6.23 19.17
CA PRO A 182 -2.76 -7.59 19.08
C PRO A 182 -3.36 -8.04 20.40
N GLY A 183 -4.66 -8.38 20.41
CA GLY A 183 -5.34 -8.80 21.65
C GLY A 183 -5.44 -7.71 22.74
N GLY A 184 -5.12 -6.44 22.41
CA GLY A 184 -5.18 -5.32 23.37
C GLY A 184 -3.97 -5.19 24.31
N ALA A 185 -2.91 -5.98 24.09
CA ALA A 185 -1.69 -5.96 24.90
C ALA A 185 -0.47 -6.31 24.04
N GLY A 186 0.74 -6.23 24.61
CA GLY A 186 1.99 -6.53 23.92
C GLY A 186 2.59 -5.30 23.23
N GLU A 187 3.11 -5.48 22.04
CA GLU A 187 3.75 -4.42 21.25
C GLU A 187 3.39 -4.53 19.76
N ALA A 188 3.44 -3.42 19.03
CA ALA A 188 3.28 -3.38 17.58
C ALA A 188 4.65 -3.11 16.95
N HIS A 189 4.96 -3.82 15.85
CA HIS A 189 6.17 -3.60 15.07
C HIS A 189 5.88 -2.90 13.75
N VAL A 190 6.77 -2.01 13.34
CA VAL A 190 6.79 -1.40 12.01
C VAL A 190 8.16 -1.64 11.39
N THR A 191 8.21 -2.53 10.40
CA THR A 191 9.47 -2.93 9.75
C THR A 191 9.87 -1.96 8.63
N GLU A 192 8.90 -1.37 7.92
CA GLU A 192 9.21 -0.42 6.85
C GLU A 192 8.04 0.53 6.58
N VAL A 193 8.33 1.81 6.39
CA VAL A 193 7.37 2.81 5.94
C VAL A 193 7.84 3.45 4.63
N LYS A 194 6.94 3.48 3.65
CA LYS A 194 7.16 4.14 2.35
C LYS A 194 6.06 5.14 2.09
N ALA A 195 6.42 6.36 1.68
CA ALA A 195 5.47 7.38 1.28
C ALA A 195 5.61 7.73 -0.21
N PHE A 196 4.50 8.15 -0.82
CA PHE A 196 4.43 8.49 -2.24
C PHE A 196 3.60 9.74 -2.46
N GLY A 197 4.06 10.57 -3.40
CA GLY A 197 3.30 11.71 -3.91
C GLY A 197 2.18 11.30 -4.88
N PRO A 198 1.38 12.28 -5.37
CA PRO A 198 0.40 12.01 -6.42
C PRO A 198 1.06 11.54 -7.71
N ALA A 199 0.33 10.76 -8.49
CA ALA A 199 0.77 10.26 -9.79
C ALA A 199 1.07 11.43 -10.75
N ARG A 200 2.12 11.27 -11.56
CA ARG A 200 2.56 12.24 -12.58
C ARG A 200 2.81 11.54 -13.90
#